data_b1b3e5cc79a6c19993d6ef85de9d144c
#
_entry.id   b1b3e5cc79a6c19993d6ef85de9d144c
#
_cell.length_a   1.000
_cell.length_b   1.000
_cell.length_c   1.000
_cell.angle_alpha   90.00
_cell.angle_beta   90.00
_cell.angle_gamma   90.00
#
_symmetry.space_group_name_H-M   'P 1'
#
loop_
_entity.id
_entity.type
_entity.pdbx_description
1 polymer ?
#
loop_
_entity_poly.entity_id
_entity_poly.type
_entity_poly.pdbx_seq_one_letter_code
_entity_poly.pdbx_strand_id
1 'polypeptide(L)'
;IFACIFSLLVLVNGFRLLRLNPLQLTKDGLKGEKKGRFLVIQTLLGLGAMGCGYYLALSVKNPVTAIISFFLAVLLVILGTYLLFNAGTTVVLQLLKKKKSYYYKPNNMISISNLVFRMKKNAVGLATIAILSSMVLVTLVGAASIYAGKKDYLASSAPHDYSVIGTNVDVTSTQKVMDDFLSQSGNQVNKKTEATYLYFGIKEQEKNKLTIFSKNERKVLPKSIFLVFSQDTYKQLTGKDLNLTSNQVGLFTKNKTLKDQKSVSINGQNYQIKNGLNDFIKGKVPNNFTIISSNYSYLVVPDTDDFKESIKGTATTQTTYIGVNVKDPAHDAKKNSDLLDKLADEEMQQLAGQTTAAPWFSLVSNSRYAVEGGLNGFVSGTLFIGIFLSIIFMIGTVLVIYYKQISEGYEDRERFVILQKIGLDDQQVKKTIRKQVLTVFFLPLIFAFTHLAFAYHMISLIVRLIGVLNPDLMLVVTIIVCGVFFLAYVLVFALTSRSYRRIVSM
;
A
#
# COMPACT_ATOMS: atom_id res chain seq x y z
N ILE A 1 -19.36 -10.30 20.46
CA ILE A 1 -19.58 -10.03 19.02
C ILE A 1 -20.08 -11.29 18.31
N PHE A 2 -19.38 -12.45 18.34
CA PHE A 2 -19.81 -13.66 17.66
C PHE A 2 -21.20 -14.16 18.14
N ALA A 3 -21.46 -14.16 19.46
CA ALA A 3 -22.76 -14.51 20.00
C ALA A 3 -23.89 -13.61 19.46
N CYS A 4 -23.66 -12.30 19.35
CA CYS A 4 -24.62 -11.36 18.74
C CYS A 4 -24.89 -11.66 17.27
N ILE A 5 -23.84 -12.00 16.48
CA ILE A 5 -23.99 -12.35 15.07
C ILE A 5 -24.79 -13.64 14.92
N PHE A 6 -24.48 -14.68 15.70
CA PHE A 6 -25.22 -15.92 15.67
C PHE A 6 -26.67 -15.75 16.13
N SER A 7 -26.91 -14.96 17.19
CA SER A 7 -28.28 -14.65 17.64
C SER A 7 -29.06 -13.90 16.57
N LEU A 8 -28.44 -12.92 15.90
CA LEU A 8 -29.05 -12.20 14.78
C LEU A 8 -29.39 -13.14 13.61
N LEU A 9 -28.48 -14.06 13.26
CA LEU A 9 -28.70 -15.05 12.20
C LEU A 9 -29.85 -15.99 12.55
N VAL A 10 -29.93 -16.47 13.80
CA VAL A 10 -31.02 -17.31 14.29
C VAL A 10 -32.35 -16.56 14.23
N LEU A 11 -32.39 -15.31 14.69
CA LEU A 11 -33.58 -14.47 14.64
C LEU A 11 -34.04 -14.21 13.20
N VAL A 12 -33.14 -13.80 12.30
CA VAL A 12 -33.47 -13.53 10.89
C VAL A 12 -33.96 -14.80 10.18
N ASN A 13 -33.30 -15.94 10.39
CA ASN A 13 -33.70 -17.20 9.79
C ASN A 13 -35.00 -17.74 10.42
N GLY A 14 -35.18 -17.59 11.73
CA GLY A 14 -36.42 -17.93 12.41
C GLY A 14 -37.62 -17.12 11.91
N PHE A 15 -37.49 -15.81 11.81
CA PHE A 15 -38.52 -14.94 11.20
C PHE A 15 -38.83 -15.30 9.75
N ARG A 16 -37.82 -15.70 8.99
CA ARG A 16 -37.99 -16.11 7.60
C ARG A 16 -38.74 -17.43 7.50
N LEU A 17 -38.43 -18.41 8.34
CA LEU A 17 -39.10 -19.68 8.41
C LEU A 17 -40.56 -19.55 8.86
N LEU A 18 -40.83 -18.71 9.86
CA LEU A 18 -42.22 -18.46 10.35
C LEU A 18 -43.14 -17.81 9.30
N ARG A 19 -42.55 -17.08 8.33
CA ARG A 19 -43.29 -16.44 7.23
C ARG A 19 -43.42 -17.29 5.96
N LEU A 20 -42.77 -18.43 5.87
CA LEU A 20 -42.78 -19.29 4.70
C LEU A 20 -43.89 -20.37 4.87
N ASN A 21 -44.83 -20.43 3.93
CA ASN A 21 -45.77 -21.51 3.83
C ASN A 21 -45.06 -22.82 3.43
N PRO A 22 -45.30 -23.98 4.09
CA PRO A 22 -44.68 -25.26 3.73
C PRO A 22 -44.81 -25.65 2.25
N LEU A 23 -45.92 -25.30 1.62
CA LEU A 23 -46.19 -25.48 0.19
C LEU A 23 -45.31 -24.59 -0.73
N GLN A 24 -44.79 -23.48 -0.22
CA GLN A 24 -43.86 -22.63 -0.99
C GLN A 24 -42.45 -23.19 -0.97
N LEU A 25 -42.02 -23.87 0.09
CA LEU A 25 -40.70 -24.51 0.21
C LEU A 25 -40.52 -25.63 -0.84
N THR A 26 -41.58 -26.39 -1.13
CA THR A 26 -41.55 -27.45 -2.14
C THR A 26 -41.64 -26.92 -3.57
N LYS A 27 -42.24 -25.74 -3.77
CA LYS A 27 -42.40 -25.12 -5.09
C LYS A 27 -41.31 -24.09 -5.46
N ASP A 28 -40.44 -23.67 -4.51
CA ASP A 28 -39.40 -22.70 -4.80
C ASP A 28 -38.35 -23.21 -5.81
N GLY A 29 -38.18 -24.52 -5.95
CA GLY A 29 -37.38 -25.16 -7.00
C GLY A 29 -37.95 -25.03 -8.41
N LEU A 30 -39.24 -24.71 -8.55
CA LEU A 30 -39.97 -24.62 -9.83
C LEU A 30 -40.30 -23.18 -10.24
N LYS A 31 -40.00 -22.17 -9.42
CA LYS A 31 -40.26 -20.77 -9.76
C LYS A 31 -39.32 -20.31 -10.85
N GLY A 32 -39.87 -20.03 -12.02
CA GLY A 32 -39.17 -19.42 -13.16
C GLY A 32 -38.55 -18.05 -12.84
N GLU A 33 -37.60 -17.65 -13.65
CA GLU A 33 -36.80 -16.43 -13.48
C GLU A 33 -37.66 -15.16 -13.32
N LYS A 34 -37.46 -14.45 -12.22
CA LYS A 34 -37.94 -13.07 -12.09
C LYS A 34 -37.25 -12.17 -13.13
N LYS A 35 -38.04 -11.59 -14.03
CA LYS A 35 -37.59 -10.77 -15.16
C LYS A 35 -36.80 -9.51 -14.72
N GLY A 36 -35.75 -9.37 -15.28
CA GLY A 36 -34.65 -8.53 -15.73
C GLY A 36 -34.48 -7.08 -15.24
N ARG A 37 -35.46 -6.30 -14.83
CA ARG A 37 -35.22 -4.88 -14.47
C ARG A 37 -34.46 -4.71 -13.17
N PHE A 38 -34.72 -5.51 -12.16
CA PHE A 38 -34.04 -5.46 -10.87
C PHE A 38 -32.57 -5.90 -10.96
N LEU A 39 -32.26 -6.87 -11.83
CA LEU A 39 -30.89 -7.34 -12.07
C LEU A 39 -30.01 -6.25 -12.71
N VAL A 40 -30.56 -5.48 -13.64
CA VAL A 40 -29.82 -4.36 -14.27
C VAL A 40 -29.51 -3.28 -13.24
N ILE A 41 -30.49 -2.91 -12.40
CA ILE A 41 -30.29 -1.91 -11.33
C ILE A 41 -29.21 -2.38 -10.34
N GLN A 42 -29.27 -3.64 -9.89
CA GLN A 42 -28.23 -4.21 -9.01
C GLN A 42 -26.84 -4.22 -9.67
N THR A 43 -26.78 -4.50 -10.97
CA THR A 43 -25.52 -4.47 -11.72
C THR A 43 -24.95 -3.06 -11.79
N LEU A 44 -25.79 -2.05 -12.07
CA LEU A 44 -25.37 -0.66 -12.11
C LEU A 44 -24.90 -0.16 -10.73
N LEU A 45 -25.63 -0.52 -9.65
CA LEU A 45 -25.23 -0.23 -8.30
C LEU A 45 -23.90 -0.91 -7.93
N GLY A 46 -23.71 -2.17 -8.35
CA GLY A 46 -22.47 -2.91 -8.14
C GLY A 46 -21.28 -2.28 -8.88
N LEU A 47 -21.48 -1.88 -10.13
CA LEU A 47 -20.46 -1.16 -10.90
C LEU A 47 -20.16 0.22 -10.29
N GLY A 48 -21.18 0.93 -9.84
CA GLY A 48 -21.04 2.21 -9.16
C GLY A 48 -20.24 2.08 -7.87
N ALA A 49 -20.61 1.14 -7.00
CA ALA A 49 -19.92 0.91 -5.73
C ALA A 49 -18.45 0.50 -5.95
N MET A 50 -18.20 -0.44 -6.88
CA MET A 50 -16.84 -0.89 -7.18
C MET A 50 -16.03 0.23 -7.85
N GLY A 51 -16.62 0.99 -8.79
CA GLY A 51 -16.00 2.13 -9.46
C GLY A 51 -15.64 3.25 -8.47
N CYS A 52 -16.53 3.57 -7.51
CA CYS A 52 -16.24 4.51 -6.42
C CYS A 52 -15.09 4.01 -5.54
N GLY A 53 -15.08 2.73 -5.17
CA GLY A 53 -13.98 2.13 -4.39
C GLY A 53 -12.64 2.23 -5.12
N TYR A 54 -12.59 1.92 -6.41
CA TYR A 54 -11.37 2.04 -7.23
C TYR A 54 -10.94 3.50 -7.43
N TYR A 55 -11.92 4.39 -7.65
CA TYR A 55 -11.63 5.83 -7.75
C TYR A 55 -11.00 6.36 -6.46
N LEU A 56 -11.56 6.01 -5.30
CA LEU A 56 -10.97 6.35 -3.99
C LEU A 56 -9.55 5.80 -3.87
N ALA A 57 -9.34 4.53 -4.25
CA ALA A 57 -8.03 3.90 -4.16
C ALA A 57 -6.95 4.60 -5.01
N LEU A 58 -7.32 5.15 -6.17
CA LEU A 58 -6.40 5.85 -7.08
C LEU A 58 -6.28 7.35 -6.79
N SER A 59 -7.29 7.98 -6.20
CA SER A 59 -7.35 9.44 -5.99
C SER A 59 -6.54 9.91 -4.79
N VAL A 60 -6.31 9.05 -3.81
CA VAL A 60 -5.58 9.39 -2.59
C VAL A 60 -4.11 9.62 -2.90
N LYS A 61 -3.58 10.79 -2.46
CA LYS A 61 -2.18 11.18 -2.67
C LYS A 61 -1.37 11.20 -1.38
N ASN A 62 -2.05 11.34 -0.25
CA ASN A 62 -1.40 11.46 1.05
C ASN A 62 -1.42 10.08 1.77
N PRO A 63 -0.27 9.59 2.25
CA PRO A 63 -0.18 8.32 2.96
C PRO A 63 -1.08 8.22 4.20
N VAL A 64 -1.22 9.29 4.99
CA VAL A 64 -2.06 9.29 6.20
C VAL A 64 -3.55 9.16 5.83
N THR A 65 -3.99 9.90 4.82
CA THR A 65 -5.36 9.81 4.31
C THR A 65 -5.65 8.43 3.69
N ALA A 66 -4.61 7.76 3.16
CA ALA A 66 -4.74 6.43 2.57
C ALA A 66 -5.23 5.39 3.58
N ILE A 67 -4.80 5.46 4.86
CA ILE A 67 -5.24 4.52 5.90
C ILE A 67 -6.76 4.59 6.10
N ILE A 68 -7.30 5.80 6.25
CA ILE A 68 -8.74 5.99 6.51
C ILE A 68 -9.57 5.64 5.27
N SER A 69 -9.12 6.10 4.10
CA SER A 69 -9.81 5.85 2.83
C SER A 69 -9.76 4.38 2.41
N PHE A 70 -8.74 3.62 2.86
CA PHE A 70 -8.59 2.20 2.57
C PHE A 70 -9.78 1.37 3.05
N PHE A 71 -10.22 1.57 4.29
CA PHE A 71 -11.36 0.84 4.86
C PHE A 71 -12.65 1.12 4.08
N LEU A 72 -12.90 2.38 3.73
CA LEU A 72 -14.08 2.75 2.94
C LEU A 72 -14.03 2.16 1.53
N ALA A 73 -12.87 2.23 0.87
CA ALA A 73 -12.68 1.64 -0.46
C ALA A 73 -12.90 0.13 -0.44
N VAL A 74 -12.35 -0.58 0.55
CA VAL A 74 -12.53 -2.04 0.73
C VAL A 74 -14.00 -2.40 0.91
N LEU A 75 -14.75 -1.67 1.76
CA LEU A 75 -16.19 -1.91 1.96
C LEU A 75 -16.99 -1.74 0.66
N LEU A 76 -16.71 -0.68 -0.10
CA LEU A 76 -17.35 -0.42 -1.40
C LEU A 76 -17.02 -1.52 -2.42
N VAL A 77 -15.77 -1.98 -2.48
CA VAL A 77 -15.34 -3.06 -3.38
C VAL A 77 -15.99 -4.39 -2.99
N ILE A 78 -16.08 -4.73 -1.70
CA ILE A 78 -16.77 -5.91 -1.21
C ILE A 78 -18.25 -5.87 -1.63
N LEU A 79 -18.94 -4.78 -1.34
CA LEU A 79 -20.35 -4.59 -1.72
C LEU A 79 -20.54 -4.71 -3.22
N GLY A 80 -19.70 -4.00 -4.00
CA GLY A 80 -19.71 -4.06 -5.46
C GLY A 80 -19.49 -5.46 -6.00
N THR A 81 -18.56 -6.20 -5.42
CA THR A 81 -18.24 -7.59 -5.82
C THR A 81 -19.44 -8.50 -5.59
N TYR A 82 -20.08 -8.47 -4.42
CA TYR A 82 -21.28 -9.25 -4.17
C TYR A 82 -22.42 -8.92 -5.14
N LEU A 83 -22.67 -7.63 -5.41
CA LEU A 83 -23.72 -7.21 -6.34
C LEU A 83 -23.41 -7.64 -7.78
N LEU A 84 -22.15 -7.56 -8.21
CA LEU A 84 -21.74 -7.94 -9.56
C LEU A 84 -21.78 -9.46 -9.76
N PHE A 85 -21.37 -10.24 -8.79
CA PHE A 85 -21.51 -11.70 -8.90
C PHE A 85 -22.96 -12.12 -8.88
N ASN A 86 -23.82 -11.48 -8.07
CA ASN A 86 -25.24 -11.82 -7.96
C ASN A 86 -26.05 -11.44 -9.20
N ALA A 87 -25.84 -10.25 -9.73
CA ALA A 87 -26.63 -9.71 -10.84
C ALA A 87 -25.81 -9.51 -12.12
N GLY A 88 -24.60 -8.96 -12.02
CA GLY A 88 -23.79 -8.59 -13.18
C GLY A 88 -23.40 -9.76 -14.07
N THR A 89 -22.98 -10.87 -13.47
CA THR A 89 -22.64 -12.09 -14.22
C THR A 89 -23.84 -12.60 -15.02
N THR A 90 -25.03 -12.56 -14.42
CA THR A 90 -26.28 -12.97 -15.09
C THR A 90 -26.61 -12.01 -16.24
N VAL A 91 -26.48 -10.70 -16.04
CA VAL A 91 -26.70 -9.69 -17.09
C VAL A 91 -25.72 -9.87 -18.25
N VAL A 92 -24.43 -10.07 -17.98
CA VAL A 92 -23.41 -10.31 -19.02
C VAL A 92 -23.74 -11.57 -19.83
N LEU A 93 -24.12 -12.67 -19.18
CA LEU A 93 -24.48 -13.90 -19.86
C LEU A 93 -25.79 -13.73 -20.70
N GLN A 94 -26.75 -12.96 -20.20
CA GLN A 94 -27.96 -12.62 -20.98
C GLN A 94 -27.64 -11.75 -22.22
N LEU A 95 -26.69 -10.82 -22.10
CA LEU A 95 -26.21 -10.04 -23.25
C LEU A 95 -25.49 -10.94 -24.28
N LEU A 96 -24.68 -11.89 -23.82
CA LEU A 96 -24.04 -12.88 -24.70
C LEU A 96 -25.06 -13.78 -25.40
N LYS A 97 -26.18 -14.13 -24.72
CA LYS A 97 -27.29 -14.87 -25.29
C LYS A 97 -27.98 -14.10 -26.41
N LYS A 98 -28.07 -12.76 -26.34
CA LYS A 98 -28.63 -11.92 -27.38
C LYS A 98 -27.77 -11.86 -28.66
N LYS A 99 -26.47 -12.10 -28.57
CA LYS A 99 -25.52 -12.10 -29.68
C LYS A 99 -25.67 -13.40 -30.49
N LYS A 100 -26.59 -13.48 -31.43
CA LYS A 100 -26.99 -14.68 -32.18
C LYS A 100 -25.82 -15.42 -32.81
N SER A 101 -24.86 -14.72 -33.45
CA SER A 101 -23.69 -15.34 -34.09
C SER A 101 -22.74 -16.07 -33.13
N TYR A 102 -22.76 -15.72 -31.85
CA TYR A 102 -21.97 -16.37 -30.80
C TYR A 102 -22.78 -17.47 -30.11
N TYR A 103 -24.04 -17.19 -29.78
CA TYR A 103 -24.90 -18.06 -28.99
C TYR A 103 -25.29 -19.34 -29.73
N TYR A 104 -25.65 -19.28 -31.00
CA TYR A 104 -26.15 -20.45 -31.74
C TYR A 104 -25.07 -21.45 -32.18
N LYS A 105 -23.81 -21.25 -31.80
CA LYS A 105 -22.83 -22.30 -31.91
C LYS A 105 -23.15 -23.41 -30.88
N PRO A 106 -23.30 -24.72 -31.23
CA PRO A 106 -23.83 -25.77 -30.36
C PRO A 106 -23.17 -25.80 -28.97
N ASN A 107 -21.83 -25.73 -28.93
CA ASN A 107 -21.07 -25.74 -27.68
C ASN A 107 -21.28 -24.49 -26.81
N ASN A 108 -21.55 -23.34 -27.43
CA ASN A 108 -21.76 -22.08 -26.69
C ASN A 108 -23.19 -21.99 -26.15
N MET A 109 -24.18 -22.47 -26.90
CA MET A 109 -25.58 -22.49 -26.48
C MET A 109 -25.76 -23.27 -25.18
N ILE A 110 -25.23 -24.49 -25.12
CA ILE A 110 -25.29 -25.33 -23.94
C ILE A 110 -24.50 -24.70 -22.78
N SER A 111 -23.28 -24.24 -23.06
CA SER A 111 -22.42 -23.62 -22.03
C SER A 111 -23.05 -22.37 -21.42
N ILE A 112 -23.56 -21.43 -22.23
CA ILE A 112 -24.14 -20.17 -21.75
C ILE A 112 -25.42 -20.41 -20.98
N SER A 113 -26.31 -21.28 -21.49
CA SER A 113 -27.58 -21.58 -20.82
C SER A 113 -27.38 -22.20 -19.45
N ASN A 114 -26.44 -23.15 -19.32
CA ASN A 114 -26.07 -23.74 -18.04
C ASN A 114 -25.35 -22.74 -17.11
N LEU A 115 -24.45 -21.90 -17.66
CA LEU A 115 -23.74 -20.88 -16.88
C LEU A 115 -24.69 -19.83 -16.28
N VAL A 116 -25.73 -19.39 -16.98
CA VAL A 116 -26.71 -18.43 -16.44
C VAL A 116 -27.34 -18.96 -15.15
N PHE A 117 -27.79 -20.21 -15.17
CA PHE A 117 -28.40 -20.82 -13.99
C PHE A 117 -27.37 -21.03 -12.87
N ARG A 118 -26.21 -21.54 -13.22
CA ARG A 118 -25.12 -21.86 -12.31
C ARG A 118 -24.54 -20.61 -11.61
N MET A 119 -24.32 -19.51 -12.35
CA MET A 119 -23.82 -18.26 -11.81
C MET A 119 -24.79 -17.63 -10.82
N LYS A 120 -26.09 -17.65 -11.11
CA LYS A 120 -27.11 -17.11 -10.20
C LYS A 120 -27.17 -17.89 -8.88
N LYS A 121 -27.14 -19.22 -8.94
CA LYS A 121 -27.17 -20.09 -7.75
C LYS A 121 -25.90 -19.94 -6.91
N ASN A 122 -24.78 -19.72 -7.55
CA ASN A 122 -23.45 -19.75 -6.94
C ASN A 122 -22.82 -18.38 -6.70
N ALA A 123 -23.54 -17.31 -6.97
CA ALA A 123 -23.06 -15.94 -6.94
C ALA A 123 -22.33 -15.57 -5.62
N VAL A 124 -22.95 -15.88 -4.49
CA VAL A 124 -22.40 -15.56 -3.16
C VAL A 124 -21.09 -16.31 -2.92
N GLY A 125 -21.04 -17.61 -3.22
CA GLY A 125 -19.81 -18.40 -3.05
C GLY A 125 -18.67 -17.91 -3.93
N LEU A 126 -18.95 -17.53 -5.19
CA LEU A 126 -17.94 -17.01 -6.11
C LEU A 126 -17.43 -15.62 -5.65
N ALA A 127 -18.34 -14.75 -5.19
CA ALA A 127 -17.96 -13.47 -4.61
C ALA A 127 -17.08 -13.67 -3.36
N THR A 128 -17.45 -14.60 -2.49
CA THR A 128 -16.64 -14.93 -1.29
C THR A 128 -15.25 -15.42 -1.67
N ILE A 129 -15.11 -16.29 -2.67
CA ILE A 129 -13.80 -16.75 -3.16
C ILE A 129 -12.99 -15.54 -3.69
N ALA A 130 -13.59 -14.65 -4.47
CA ALA A 130 -12.91 -13.47 -4.98
C ALA A 130 -12.41 -12.57 -3.86
N ILE A 131 -13.25 -12.32 -2.85
CA ILE A 131 -12.92 -11.46 -1.71
C ILE A 131 -11.83 -12.09 -0.85
N LEU A 132 -11.96 -13.37 -0.46
CA LEU A 132 -10.95 -14.08 0.33
C LEU A 132 -9.60 -14.14 -0.40
N SER A 133 -9.62 -14.40 -1.71
CA SER A 133 -8.41 -14.38 -2.56
C SER A 133 -7.77 -12.99 -2.59
N SER A 134 -8.57 -11.92 -2.69
CA SER A 134 -8.08 -10.55 -2.63
C SER A 134 -7.47 -10.22 -1.26
N MET A 135 -8.07 -10.71 -0.17
CA MET A 135 -7.54 -10.51 1.18
C MET A 135 -6.18 -11.19 1.35
N VAL A 136 -6.02 -12.44 0.84
CA VAL A 136 -4.69 -13.11 0.83
C VAL A 136 -3.67 -12.26 0.10
N LEU A 137 -3.98 -11.81 -1.12
CA LEU A 137 -3.07 -11.05 -1.95
C LEU A 137 -2.67 -9.71 -1.30
N VAL A 138 -3.65 -8.93 -0.83
CA VAL A 138 -3.41 -7.62 -0.21
C VAL A 138 -2.56 -7.76 1.06
N THR A 139 -2.89 -8.74 1.91
CA THR A 139 -2.19 -8.97 3.18
C THR A 139 -0.74 -9.42 2.95
N LEU A 140 -0.52 -10.38 2.05
CA LEU A 140 0.83 -10.85 1.72
C LEU A 140 1.67 -9.78 1.04
N VAL A 141 1.10 -9.04 0.05
CA VAL A 141 1.83 -7.96 -0.63
C VAL A 141 2.24 -6.89 0.37
N GLY A 142 1.34 -6.47 1.26
CA GLY A 142 1.66 -5.50 2.31
C GLY A 142 2.77 -5.98 3.24
N ALA A 143 2.60 -7.14 3.85
CA ALA A 143 3.56 -7.69 4.81
C ALA A 143 4.93 -8.01 4.19
N ALA A 144 4.95 -8.63 3.01
CA ALA A 144 6.19 -8.95 2.30
C ALA A 144 6.92 -7.68 1.82
N SER A 145 6.18 -6.63 1.40
CA SER A 145 6.78 -5.35 1.01
C SER A 145 7.44 -4.65 2.19
N ILE A 146 6.82 -4.68 3.37
CA ILE A 146 7.40 -4.12 4.60
C ILE A 146 8.69 -4.88 4.96
N TYR A 147 8.66 -6.21 4.90
CA TYR A 147 9.83 -7.04 5.19
C TYR A 147 10.99 -6.78 4.21
N ALA A 148 10.70 -6.77 2.91
CA ALA A 148 11.69 -6.53 1.88
C ALA A 148 12.27 -5.10 1.94
N GLY A 149 11.46 -4.11 2.36
CA GLY A 149 11.85 -2.71 2.48
C GLY A 149 12.68 -2.35 3.72
N LYS A 150 12.91 -3.31 4.64
CA LYS A 150 13.68 -3.08 5.88
C LYS A 150 15.03 -2.38 5.63
N LYS A 151 15.79 -2.85 4.64
CA LYS A 151 17.13 -2.28 4.30
C LYS A 151 17.03 -0.84 3.82
N ASP A 152 16.03 -0.54 2.99
CA ASP A 152 15.79 0.83 2.49
C ASP A 152 15.38 1.77 3.62
N TYR A 153 14.56 1.28 4.56
CA TYR A 153 14.19 2.02 5.76
C TYR A 153 15.42 2.37 6.60
N LEU A 154 16.26 1.39 6.92
CA LEU A 154 17.48 1.61 7.71
C LEU A 154 18.42 2.60 7.03
N ALA A 155 18.61 2.47 5.71
CA ALA A 155 19.46 3.38 4.95
C ALA A 155 18.92 4.82 4.92
N SER A 156 17.59 5.01 5.03
CA SER A 156 16.98 6.33 5.04
C SER A 156 16.82 6.93 6.44
N SER A 157 16.60 6.12 7.47
CA SER A 157 16.34 6.60 8.84
C SER A 157 17.58 6.62 9.72
N ALA A 158 18.48 5.65 9.56
CA ALA A 158 19.73 5.53 10.28
C ALA A 158 20.89 5.20 9.33
N PRO A 159 21.33 6.16 8.49
CA PRO A 159 22.38 5.95 7.49
C PRO A 159 23.75 5.69 8.13
N HIS A 160 23.97 6.09 9.39
CA HIS A 160 25.19 5.91 10.15
C HIS A 160 24.96 5.04 11.39
N ASP A 161 26.03 4.49 11.96
CA ASP A 161 25.94 3.63 13.14
C ASP A 161 25.44 4.42 14.35
N TYR A 162 25.96 5.63 14.54
CA TYR A 162 25.51 6.59 15.56
C TYR A 162 25.31 7.95 14.95
N SER A 163 24.31 8.69 15.40
CA SER A 163 24.07 10.06 14.93
C SER A 163 23.35 10.90 15.97
N VAL A 164 23.58 12.21 15.88
CA VAL A 164 22.89 13.24 16.65
C VAL A 164 22.24 14.22 15.70
N ILE A 165 21.01 14.61 15.96
CA ILE A 165 20.21 15.55 15.19
C ILE A 165 19.80 16.68 16.10
N GLY A 166 20.37 17.86 15.88
CA GLY A 166 19.97 19.11 16.55
C GLY A 166 19.02 19.90 15.66
N THR A 167 17.84 20.22 16.16
CA THR A 167 16.84 21.00 15.43
C THR A 167 16.54 22.29 16.19
N ASN A 168 16.76 23.44 15.57
CA ASN A 168 16.72 24.77 16.19
C ASN A 168 17.63 24.87 17.43
N VAL A 169 18.76 24.20 17.36
CA VAL A 169 19.83 24.16 18.38
C VAL A 169 21.11 24.59 17.71
N ASP A 170 22.02 25.21 18.45
CA ASP A 170 23.32 25.60 17.94
C ASP A 170 24.12 24.37 17.46
N VAL A 171 24.87 24.54 16.40
CA VAL A 171 25.73 23.50 15.84
C VAL A 171 26.70 22.95 16.88
N THR A 172 27.22 23.83 17.74
CA THR A 172 28.17 23.52 18.82
C THR A 172 27.61 22.52 19.84
N SER A 173 26.32 22.63 20.23
CA SER A 173 25.69 21.67 21.15
C SER A 173 25.56 20.29 20.52
N THR A 174 25.21 20.23 19.23
CA THR A 174 25.14 18.96 18.50
C THR A 174 26.52 18.32 18.35
N GLN A 175 27.56 19.12 18.11
CA GLN A 175 28.94 18.66 18.04
C GLN A 175 29.44 18.16 19.40
N LYS A 176 29.18 18.90 20.48
CA LYS A 176 29.57 18.54 21.84
C LYS A 176 29.07 17.14 22.21
N VAL A 177 27.79 16.83 21.98
CA VAL A 177 27.22 15.50 22.28
C VAL A 177 27.96 14.39 21.52
N MET A 178 28.25 14.62 20.22
CA MET A 178 28.95 13.61 19.44
C MET A 178 30.43 13.46 19.89
N ASP A 179 31.12 14.52 20.19
CA ASP A 179 32.51 14.50 20.62
C ASP A 179 32.65 13.88 22.03
N ASP A 180 31.73 14.20 22.94
CA ASP A 180 31.65 13.56 24.28
C ASP A 180 31.36 12.06 24.15
N PHE A 181 30.47 11.67 23.26
CA PHE A 181 30.19 10.27 22.95
C PHE A 181 31.44 9.53 22.46
N LEU A 182 32.12 10.10 21.46
CA LEU A 182 33.31 9.46 20.90
C LEU A 182 34.45 9.33 21.94
N SER A 183 34.63 10.33 22.78
CA SER A 183 35.64 10.33 23.82
C SER A 183 35.35 9.26 24.91
N GLN A 184 34.08 9.12 25.32
CA GLN A 184 33.69 8.19 26.39
C GLN A 184 33.51 6.74 25.89
N SER A 185 33.09 6.55 24.67
CA SER A 185 32.89 5.22 24.09
C SER A 185 34.17 4.56 23.60
N GLY A 186 35.23 5.34 23.35
CA GLY A 186 36.51 4.86 22.79
C GLY A 186 36.38 4.29 21.37
N ASN A 187 35.26 4.53 20.66
CA ASN A 187 35.03 4.04 19.33
C ASN A 187 35.96 4.70 18.30
N GLN A 188 36.57 3.88 17.46
CA GLN A 188 37.35 4.39 16.32
C GLN A 188 36.46 4.74 15.15
N VAL A 189 36.45 6.01 14.77
CA VAL A 189 35.64 6.53 13.67
C VAL A 189 36.23 6.12 12.32
N ASN A 190 35.40 5.53 11.47
CA ASN A 190 35.71 5.20 10.10
C ASN A 190 35.31 6.32 9.14
N LYS A 191 34.14 6.90 9.38
CA LYS A 191 33.58 7.98 8.56
C LYS A 191 32.72 8.89 9.44
N LYS A 192 32.92 10.19 9.29
CA LYS A 192 32.07 11.23 9.88
C LYS A 192 31.34 11.97 8.76
N THR A 193 30.06 12.26 8.94
CA THR A 193 29.24 13.05 8.02
C THR A 193 28.57 14.15 8.84
N GLU A 194 28.77 15.38 8.43
CA GLU A 194 28.11 16.55 9.00
C GLU A 194 27.31 17.26 7.93
N ALA A 195 26.10 17.70 8.27
CA ALA A 195 25.26 18.46 7.37
C ALA A 195 24.34 19.39 8.16
N THR A 196 24.44 20.70 7.89
CA THR A 196 23.48 21.67 8.38
C THR A 196 22.60 22.08 7.22
N TYR A 197 21.29 22.08 7.43
CA TYR A 197 20.30 22.41 6.42
C TYR A 197 19.08 23.09 7.03
N LEU A 198 18.38 23.87 6.21
CA LEU A 198 17.07 24.39 6.54
C LEU A 198 15.99 23.50 5.96
N TYR A 199 14.85 23.40 6.60
CA TYR A 199 13.67 22.83 5.96
C TYR A 199 12.44 23.68 6.18
N PHE A 200 11.51 23.63 5.22
CA PHE A 200 10.22 24.30 5.28
C PHE A 200 9.17 23.57 4.46
N GLY A 201 7.91 23.77 4.86
CA GLY A 201 6.76 23.26 4.14
C GLY A 201 6.19 24.27 3.16
N ILE A 202 5.74 23.80 1.99
CA ILE A 202 5.04 24.62 1.00
C ILE A 202 3.55 24.59 1.29
N LYS A 203 2.97 25.79 1.48
CA LYS A 203 1.53 26.03 1.65
C LYS A 203 0.81 25.95 0.32
N GLU A 204 1.29 26.69 -0.67
CA GLU A 204 0.70 26.79 -2.00
C GLU A 204 1.78 26.66 -3.09
N GLN A 205 1.41 26.02 -4.18
CA GLN A 205 2.25 25.87 -5.34
C GLN A 205 1.45 26.14 -6.61
N GLU A 206 1.87 27.13 -7.38
CA GLU A 206 1.36 27.44 -8.71
C GLU A 206 2.50 27.35 -9.71
N LYS A 207 2.56 26.26 -10.49
CA LYS A 207 3.67 25.94 -11.40
C LYS A 207 5.03 26.01 -10.67
N ASN A 208 5.82 27.07 -10.93
CA ASN A 208 7.12 27.32 -10.32
C ASN A 208 7.10 28.33 -9.18
N LYS A 209 5.93 28.87 -8.79
CA LYS A 209 5.76 29.76 -7.65
C LYS A 209 5.42 28.98 -6.41
N LEU A 210 6.20 29.14 -5.36
CA LEU A 210 6.10 28.46 -4.08
C LEU A 210 5.85 29.48 -2.97
N THR A 211 4.81 29.24 -2.18
CA THR A 211 4.51 30.04 -0.99
C THR A 211 4.76 29.19 0.25
N ILE A 212 5.62 29.68 1.16
CA ILE A 212 5.95 29.04 2.43
C ILE A 212 4.93 29.47 3.49
N PHE A 213 4.69 28.62 4.50
CA PHE A 213 3.88 29.00 5.66
C PHE A 213 4.52 30.15 6.43
N SER A 214 3.73 31.11 6.90
CA SER A 214 4.15 32.13 7.85
C SER A 214 4.38 31.53 9.25
N LYS A 215 5.25 32.14 10.07
CA LYS A 215 5.51 31.69 11.46
C LYS A 215 4.24 31.56 12.33
N ASN A 216 3.25 32.41 12.07
CA ASN A 216 2.02 32.50 12.89
C ASN A 216 0.83 31.71 12.30
N GLU A 217 1.01 31.02 11.18
CA GLU A 217 -0.07 30.23 10.59
C GLU A 217 -0.29 28.89 11.30
N ARG A 218 -1.56 28.44 11.36
CA ARG A 218 -1.91 27.11 11.84
C ARG A 218 -1.18 26.06 10.98
N LYS A 219 -0.53 25.11 11.62
CA LYS A 219 0.17 24.01 10.96
C LYS A 219 -0.84 23.10 10.27
N VAL A 220 -0.94 23.22 8.96
CA VAL A 220 -1.62 22.28 8.06
C VAL A 220 -0.53 21.40 7.43
N LEU A 221 -0.87 20.18 7.05
CA LEU A 221 0.09 19.30 6.36
C LEU A 221 0.57 19.97 5.06
N PRO A 222 1.89 20.14 4.87
CA PRO A 222 2.45 20.82 3.71
C PRO A 222 2.19 20.02 2.42
N LYS A 223 1.96 20.73 1.31
CA LYS A 223 1.85 20.12 -0.02
C LYS A 223 3.16 19.47 -0.48
N SER A 224 4.26 20.04 -0.10
CA SER A 224 5.61 19.54 -0.33
C SER A 224 6.58 20.07 0.72
N ILE A 225 7.70 19.38 0.90
CA ILE A 225 8.76 19.77 1.85
C ILE A 225 10.02 20.05 1.05
N PHE A 226 10.69 21.15 1.40
CA PHE A 226 11.99 21.52 0.86
C PHE A 226 13.05 21.45 1.93
N LEU A 227 14.18 20.82 1.60
CA LEU A 227 15.41 20.86 2.37
C LEU A 227 16.40 21.72 1.61
N VAL A 228 17.01 22.69 2.29
CA VAL A 228 17.93 23.67 1.70
C VAL A 228 19.31 23.46 2.29
N PHE A 229 20.27 23.22 1.43
CA PHE A 229 21.67 23.00 1.77
C PHE A 229 22.52 24.12 1.19
N SER A 230 23.60 24.52 1.89
CA SER A 230 24.61 25.35 1.28
C SER A 230 25.41 24.59 0.22
N GLN A 231 26.01 25.30 -0.72
CA GLN A 231 26.91 24.68 -1.69
C GLN A 231 28.13 24.02 -1.01
N ASP A 232 28.57 24.50 0.12
CA ASP A 232 29.66 23.89 0.89
C ASP A 232 29.25 22.56 1.49
N THR A 233 28.04 22.49 2.10
CA THR A 233 27.48 21.22 2.57
C THR A 233 27.28 20.23 1.42
N TYR A 234 26.80 20.71 0.27
CA TYR A 234 26.68 19.86 -0.92
C TYR A 234 28.05 19.32 -1.38
N LYS A 235 29.10 20.18 -1.39
CA LYS A 235 30.46 19.77 -1.73
C LYS A 235 31.03 18.75 -0.74
N GLN A 236 30.81 18.95 0.57
CA GLN A 236 31.19 17.96 1.60
C GLN A 236 30.50 16.61 1.40
N LEU A 237 29.20 16.63 1.09
CA LEU A 237 28.43 15.39 0.90
C LEU A 237 28.73 14.67 -0.42
N THR A 238 29.08 15.39 -1.49
CA THR A 238 29.17 14.79 -2.85
C THR A 238 30.57 14.81 -3.45
N GLY A 239 31.48 15.65 -2.93
CA GLY A 239 32.79 15.93 -3.52
C GLY A 239 32.71 16.84 -4.77
N LYS A 240 31.52 17.36 -5.13
CA LYS A 240 31.29 18.17 -6.33
C LYS A 240 30.99 19.59 -5.97
N ASP A 241 31.56 20.53 -6.74
CA ASP A 241 31.29 21.96 -6.61
C ASP A 241 30.26 22.40 -7.66
N LEU A 242 29.30 23.24 -7.25
CA LEU A 242 28.25 23.75 -8.14
C LEU A 242 28.58 25.17 -8.64
N ASN A 243 29.45 25.93 -7.95
CA ASN A 243 29.83 27.33 -8.27
C ASN A 243 28.58 28.20 -8.53
N LEU A 244 27.64 28.22 -7.55
CA LEU A 244 26.41 29.00 -7.63
C LEU A 244 26.64 30.47 -7.32
N THR A 245 25.97 31.33 -8.06
CA THR A 245 25.88 32.77 -7.75
C THR A 245 24.61 33.07 -6.94
N SER A 246 24.51 34.28 -6.37
CA SER A 246 23.46 34.66 -5.41
C SER A 246 22.03 34.36 -5.87
N ASN A 247 21.74 34.39 -7.17
CA ASN A 247 20.41 34.11 -7.72
C ASN A 247 20.29 32.75 -8.38
N GLN A 248 21.29 31.87 -8.20
CA GLN A 248 21.31 30.53 -8.78
C GLN A 248 21.11 29.47 -7.72
N VAL A 249 20.43 28.40 -8.08
CA VAL A 249 20.20 27.25 -7.21
C VAL A 249 20.39 25.93 -7.96
N GLY A 250 20.80 24.91 -7.22
CA GLY A 250 20.70 23.52 -7.67
C GLY A 250 19.40 22.93 -7.15
N LEU A 251 18.67 22.18 -7.97
CA LEU A 251 17.38 21.58 -7.59
C LEU A 251 17.35 20.08 -7.85
N PHE A 252 17.04 19.33 -6.80
CA PHE A 252 16.51 17.97 -6.92
C PHE A 252 15.02 17.98 -6.57
N THR A 253 14.17 17.38 -7.39
CA THR A 253 12.75 17.31 -7.07
C THR A 253 12.10 16.06 -7.60
N LYS A 254 11.16 15.49 -6.81
CA LYS A 254 10.22 14.46 -7.26
C LYS A 254 8.88 15.05 -7.72
N ASN A 255 8.72 16.36 -7.60
CA ASN A 255 7.54 17.07 -8.09
C ASN A 255 7.63 17.25 -9.61
N LYS A 256 6.73 16.58 -10.36
CA LYS A 256 6.70 16.63 -11.81
C LYS A 256 6.52 18.04 -12.38
N THR A 257 5.83 18.93 -11.67
CA THR A 257 5.59 20.32 -12.11
C THR A 257 6.83 21.18 -12.01
N LEU A 258 7.79 20.87 -11.15
CA LEU A 258 9.02 21.63 -10.95
C LEU A 258 10.20 21.04 -11.73
N LYS A 259 10.16 19.78 -12.12
CA LYS A 259 11.30 19.05 -12.69
C LYS A 259 11.87 19.70 -13.96
N ASP A 260 10.98 20.25 -14.80
CA ASP A 260 11.35 20.80 -16.10
C ASP A 260 11.40 22.35 -16.09
N GLN A 261 11.34 22.97 -14.93
CA GLN A 261 11.39 24.44 -14.81
C GLN A 261 12.83 24.94 -14.82
N LYS A 262 13.04 26.07 -15.47
CA LYS A 262 14.34 26.78 -15.52
C LYS A 262 14.53 27.75 -14.35
N SER A 263 13.46 28.10 -13.65
CA SER A 263 13.46 28.99 -12.50
C SER A 263 12.42 28.57 -11.49
N VAL A 264 12.65 28.92 -10.23
CA VAL A 264 11.70 28.76 -9.13
C VAL A 264 11.55 30.06 -8.38
N SER A 265 10.32 30.47 -8.11
CA SER A 265 10.02 31.64 -7.28
C SER A 265 9.59 31.17 -5.89
N ILE A 266 10.28 31.60 -4.86
CA ILE A 266 10.02 31.26 -3.46
C ILE A 266 9.66 32.55 -2.71
N ASN A 267 8.41 32.66 -2.25
CA ASN A 267 7.88 33.86 -1.62
C ASN A 267 8.17 35.19 -2.40
N GLY A 268 8.10 35.13 -3.74
CA GLY A 268 8.32 36.28 -4.61
C GLY A 268 9.79 36.49 -5.05
N GLN A 269 10.75 35.84 -4.43
CA GLN A 269 12.14 35.83 -4.87
C GLN A 269 12.35 34.80 -5.98
N ASN A 270 12.97 35.23 -7.09
CA ASN A 270 13.21 34.39 -8.25
C ASN A 270 14.64 33.83 -8.25
N TYR A 271 14.75 32.51 -8.34
CA TYR A 271 16.04 31.82 -8.44
C TYR A 271 16.12 31.07 -9.77
N GLN A 272 17.27 31.18 -10.44
CA GLN A 272 17.53 30.39 -11.66
C GLN A 272 18.06 29.01 -11.28
N ILE A 273 17.47 27.96 -11.87
CA ILE A 273 17.93 26.60 -11.67
C ILE A 273 19.10 26.35 -12.61
N LYS A 274 20.31 26.34 -12.06
CA LYS A 274 21.54 26.10 -12.83
C LYS A 274 21.70 24.63 -13.19
N ASN A 275 21.43 23.73 -12.22
CA ASN A 275 21.63 22.30 -12.38
C ASN A 275 20.44 21.51 -11.80
N GLY A 276 19.98 20.50 -12.56
CA GLY A 276 19.17 19.42 -12.00
C GLY A 276 20.08 18.45 -11.24
N LEU A 277 19.77 18.21 -9.98
CA LEU A 277 20.57 17.36 -9.10
C LEU A 277 19.99 15.94 -8.99
N ASN A 278 20.83 14.98 -8.66
CA ASN A 278 20.42 13.66 -8.21
C ASN A 278 20.11 13.67 -6.69
N ASP A 279 19.53 12.58 -6.19
CA ASP A 279 19.30 12.41 -4.76
C ASP A 279 20.63 12.23 -4.01
N PHE A 280 21.22 13.34 -3.59
CA PHE A 280 22.58 13.40 -3.05
C PHE A 280 22.65 13.14 -1.54
N ILE A 281 21.52 13.17 -0.84
CA ILE A 281 21.47 12.88 0.61
C ILE A 281 21.19 11.41 0.92
N LYS A 282 20.77 10.63 -0.07
CA LYS A 282 20.42 9.22 0.11
C LYS A 282 21.58 8.44 0.73
N GLY A 283 21.34 7.81 1.89
CA GLY A 283 22.35 7.06 2.65
C GLY A 283 23.42 7.91 3.32
N LYS A 284 23.25 9.24 3.43
CA LYS A 284 24.18 10.17 4.06
C LYS A 284 23.53 11.03 5.13
N VAL A 285 22.29 11.45 4.92
CA VAL A 285 21.52 12.24 5.87
C VAL A 285 20.16 11.57 6.02
N PRO A 286 19.61 11.46 7.23
CA PRO A 286 18.28 10.90 7.44
C PRO A 286 17.23 11.65 6.65
N ASN A 287 16.34 10.90 5.99
CA ASN A 287 15.27 11.49 5.18
C ASN A 287 13.89 11.01 5.65
N ASN A 288 13.57 11.28 6.90
CA ASN A 288 12.26 10.91 7.48
C ASN A 288 11.10 11.75 6.92
N PHE A 289 11.38 12.86 6.23
CA PHE A 289 10.36 13.70 5.60
C PHE A 289 9.66 13.02 4.43
N THR A 290 10.30 12.05 3.79
CA THR A 290 9.70 11.24 2.71
C THR A 290 8.53 10.39 3.19
N ILE A 291 8.46 10.12 4.48
CA ILE A 291 7.35 9.41 5.12
C ILE A 291 6.09 10.29 5.14
N ILE A 292 6.26 11.58 5.43
CA ILE A 292 5.15 12.53 5.60
C ILE A 292 4.66 13.07 4.25
N SER A 293 5.57 13.30 3.31
CA SER A 293 5.26 13.86 2.00
C SER A 293 5.92 13.07 0.87
N SER A 294 5.11 12.65 -0.11
CA SER A 294 5.63 12.05 -1.36
C SER A 294 6.31 13.09 -2.26
N ASN A 295 6.01 14.38 -2.04
CA ASN A 295 6.59 15.51 -2.77
C ASN A 295 7.62 16.20 -1.88
N TYR A 296 8.88 15.86 -2.10
CA TYR A 296 10.00 16.53 -1.46
C TYR A 296 11.01 16.98 -2.50
N SER A 297 11.74 18.04 -2.14
CA SER A 297 12.74 18.62 -3.00
C SER A 297 13.95 19.04 -2.17
N TYR A 298 15.13 19.00 -2.77
CA TYR A 298 16.35 19.53 -2.19
C TYR A 298 16.79 20.72 -3.01
N LEU A 299 17.05 21.81 -2.32
CA LEU A 299 17.56 23.03 -2.90
C LEU A 299 19.01 23.21 -2.42
N VAL A 300 19.91 23.48 -3.32
CA VAL A 300 21.27 23.89 -2.98
C VAL A 300 21.41 25.37 -3.32
N VAL A 301 21.78 26.16 -2.33
CA VAL A 301 21.95 27.63 -2.42
C VAL A 301 23.41 27.97 -2.16
N PRO A 302 23.89 29.15 -2.59
CA PRO A 302 25.23 29.60 -2.27
C PRO A 302 25.50 29.65 -0.77
N ASP A 303 24.61 30.29 -0.02
CA ASP A 303 24.65 30.39 1.43
C ASP A 303 23.25 30.23 2.03
N THR A 304 23.14 29.48 3.14
CA THR A 304 21.85 29.20 3.81
C THR A 304 21.37 30.37 4.67
N ASP A 305 22.26 31.19 5.21
CA ASP A 305 21.90 32.35 6.04
C ASP A 305 21.37 33.49 5.18
N ASP A 306 22.00 33.78 4.04
CA ASP A 306 21.49 34.69 3.04
C ASP A 306 20.14 34.29 2.52
N PHE A 307 19.98 33.00 2.25
CA PHE A 307 18.68 32.43 1.81
C PHE A 307 17.61 32.57 2.90
N LYS A 308 17.93 32.29 4.16
CA LYS A 308 17.02 32.43 5.30
C LYS A 308 16.55 33.86 5.50
N GLU A 309 17.45 34.83 5.31
CA GLU A 309 17.12 36.27 5.39
C GLU A 309 16.18 36.67 4.24
N SER A 310 16.40 36.15 3.01
CA SER A 310 15.53 36.40 1.85
C SER A 310 14.08 35.94 2.02
N ILE A 311 13.84 34.97 2.89
CA ILE A 311 12.51 34.40 3.23
C ILE A 311 12.09 34.71 4.68
N LYS A 312 12.59 35.83 5.23
CA LYS A 312 12.28 36.26 6.61
C LYS A 312 10.77 36.32 6.88
N GLY A 313 10.36 35.90 8.06
CA GLY A 313 8.93 35.85 8.45
C GLY A 313 8.22 34.51 8.13
N THR A 314 8.89 33.60 7.44
CA THR A 314 8.36 32.25 7.15
C THR A 314 8.72 31.23 8.22
N ALA A 315 7.96 30.13 8.25
CA ALA A 315 8.19 29.00 9.15
C ALA A 315 9.31 28.10 8.59
N THR A 316 10.55 28.47 8.90
CA THR A 316 11.75 27.70 8.58
C THR A 316 12.32 27.04 9.83
N THR A 317 12.92 25.89 9.67
CA THR A 317 13.55 25.12 10.75
C THR A 317 14.96 24.77 10.32
N GLN A 318 15.93 25.06 11.18
CA GLN A 318 17.33 24.69 10.97
C GLN A 318 17.60 23.36 11.66
N THR A 319 18.31 22.47 10.97
CA THR A 319 18.69 21.15 11.49
C THR A 319 20.16 20.90 11.21
N THR A 320 20.88 20.48 12.23
CA THR A 320 22.25 19.98 12.15
C THR A 320 22.24 18.49 12.35
N TYR A 321 22.82 17.76 11.44
CA TYR A 321 23.01 16.32 11.49
C TYR A 321 24.48 15.98 11.57
N ILE A 322 24.85 15.14 12.56
CA ILE A 322 26.19 14.58 12.67
C ILE A 322 26.03 13.06 12.81
N GLY A 323 26.61 12.33 11.87
CA GLY A 323 26.58 10.88 11.83
C GLY A 323 27.96 10.28 11.72
N VAL A 324 28.22 9.20 12.45
CA VAL A 324 29.50 8.49 12.43
C VAL A 324 29.31 7.02 12.17
N ASN A 325 30.19 6.45 11.36
CA ASN A 325 30.38 5.02 11.25
C ASN A 325 31.66 4.63 12.00
N VAL A 326 31.57 3.58 12.80
CA VAL A 326 32.69 3.08 13.61
C VAL A 326 33.26 1.80 13.01
N LYS A 327 34.49 1.42 13.42
CA LYS A 327 35.14 0.21 12.88
C LYS A 327 34.44 -1.07 13.28
N ASP A 328 33.94 -1.15 14.51
CA ASP A 328 33.22 -2.32 15.02
C ASP A 328 31.87 -1.87 15.64
N PRO A 329 30.81 -1.73 14.81
CA PRO A 329 29.52 -1.27 15.27
C PRO A 329 28.77 -2.29 16.14
N ALA A 330 29.19 -3.55 16.15
CA ALA A 330 28.58 -4.59 16.97
C ALA A 330 29.14 -4.61 18.41
N HIS A 331 30.37 -4.12 18.58
CA HIS A 331 31.02 -4.07 19.91
C HIS A 331 30.33 -3.08 20.84
N ASP A 332 29.80 -3.56 21.93
CA ASP A 332 29.08 -2.77 22.94
C ASP A 332 27.93 -1.92 22.39
N ALA A 333 27.32 -2.35 21.29
CA ALA A 333 26.32 -1.56 20.53
C ALA A 333 25.18 -1.02 21.42
N LYS A 334 24.65 -1.85 22.33
CA LYS A 334 23.62 -1.42 23.27
C LYS A 334 24.15 -0.37 24.25
N LYS A 335 25.30 -0.63 24.89
CA LYS A 335 25.94 0.29 25.85
C LYS A 335 26.26 1.63 25.19
N ASN A 336 26.77 1.61 23.97
CA ASN A 336 27.06 2.81 23.21
C ASN A 336 25.78 3.56 22.80
N SER A 337 24.69 2.85 22.46
CA SER A 337 23.40 3.48 22.22
C SER A 337 22.87 4.18 23.46
N ASP A 338 22.86 3.47 24.61
CA ASP A 338 22.38 4.01 25.89
C ASP A 338 23.26 5.20 26.36
N LEU A 339 24.56 5.19 26.09
CA LEU A 339 25.47 6.30 26.40
C LEU A 339 25.12 7.54 25.52
N LEU A 340 24.93 7.33 24.23
CA LEU A 340 24.62 8.44 23.30
C LEU A 340 23.27 9.07 23.67
N ASP A 341 22.26 8.27 23.99
CA ASP A 341 20.95 8.74 24.44
C ASP A 341 21.06 9.56 25.73
N LYS A 342 21.83 9.08 26.72
CA LYS A 342 22.08 9.79 27.96
C LYS A 342 22.74 11.15 27.74
N LEU A 343 23.79 11.22 26.91
CA LEU A 343 24.48 12.47 26.63
C LEU A 343 23.59 13.48 25.89
N ALA A 344 22.76 12.99 24.96
CA ALA A 344 21.80 13.84 24.26
C ALA A 344 20.73 14.41 25.21
N ASP A 345 20.23 13.59 26.13
CA ASP A 345 19.25 14.00 27.14
C ASP A 345 19.85 15.00 28.14
N GLU A 346 21.08 14.81 28.60
CA GLU A 346 21.78 15.73 29.49
C GLU A 346 21.97 17.09 28.85
N GLU A 347 22.45 17.14 27.60
CA GLU A 347 22.60 18.39 26.85
C GLU A 347 21.25 19.07 26.58
N MET A 348 20.21 18.27 26.24
CA MET A 348 18.86 18.77 26.04
C MET A 348 18.29 19.41 27.30
N GLN A 349 18.52 18.84 28.49
CA GLN A 349 18.11 19.42 29.77
C GLN A 349 18.86 20.73 30.06
N GLN A 350 20.13 20.83 29.76
CA GLN A 350 20.92 22.06 29.90
C GLN A 350 20.36 23.17 29.02
N LEU A 351 20.05 22.85 27.74
CA LEU A 351 19.46 23.79 26.78
C LEU A 351 18.05 24.26 27.22
N ALA A 352 17.25 23.38 27.77
CA ALA A 352 15.90 23.70 28.27
C ALA A 352 15.93 24.68 29.46
N GLY A 353 16.99 24.66 30.27
CA GLY A 353 17.21 25.61 31.35
C GLY A 353 17.63 27.03 30.89
N GLN A 354 18.04 27.17 29.61
CA GLN A 354 18.43 28.44 29.04
C GLN A 354 17.23 29.13 28.37
N THR A 355 16.69 30.16 28.97
CA THR A 355 15.41 30.85 28.65
C THR A 355 15.37 31.53 27.26
N THR A 356 16.38 31.45 26.44
CA THR A 356 16.50 32.09 25.12
C THR A 356 16.23 31.20 23.93
N ALA A 357 15.77 29.94 24.18
CA ALA A 357 15.55 28.97 23.14
C ALA A 357 14.38 29.34 22.21
N ALA A 358 14.47 28.94 20.96
CA ALA A 358 13.38 29.02 19.98
C ALA A 358 12.09 28.38 20.54
N PRO A 359 10.89 28.74 20.02
CA PRO A 359 9.61 28.24 20.55
C PRO A 359 9.51 26.72 20.63
N TRP A 360 10.33 26.01 19.86
CA TRP A 360 10.56 24.58 19.99
C TRP A 360 11.95 24.24 19.47
N PHE A 361 12.61 23.35 20.13
CA PHE A 361 13.94 22.83 19.77
C PHE A 361 13.99 21.35 20.16
N SER A 362 14.91 20.60 19.55
CA SER A 362 15.13 19.21 19.90
C SER A 362 16.57 18.82 19.62
N LEU A 363 17.10 17.96 20.46
CA LEU A 363 18.34 17.27 20.27
C LEU A 363 18.06 15.78 20.42
N VAL A 364 18.21 15.03 19.35
CA VAL A 364 17.83 13.62 19.28
C VAL A 364 19.04 12.79 18.89
N SER A 365 19.37 11.81 19.72
CA SER A 365 20.31 10.75 19.39
C SER A 365 19.63 9.68 18.55
N ASN A 366 20.40 8.99 17.74
CA ASN A 366 19.92 7.85 16.97
C ASN A 366 21.05 6.84 16.78
N SER A 367 20.82 5.59 17.15
CA SER A 367 21.73 4.51 16.85
C SER A 367 21.09 3.53 15.89
N ARG A 368 21.85 3.09 14.88
CA ARG A 368 21.39 2.08 13.93
C ARG A 368 21.00 0.78 14.64
N TYR A 369 21.71 0.43 15.71
CA TYR A 369 21.39 -0.72 16.55
C TYR A 369 19.96 -0.63 17.15
N ALA A 370 19.63 0.51 17.77
CA ALA A 370 18.31 0.70 18.39
C ALA A 370 17.19 0.72 17.34
N VAL A 371 17.40 1.43 16.23
CA VAL A 371 16.45 1.48 15.11
C VAL A 371 16.25 0.10 14.51
N GLU A 372 17.31 -0.65 14.29
CA GLU A 372 17.22 -2.00 13.74
C GLU A 372 16.53 -2.97 14.70
N GLY A 373 16.80 -2.88 16.00
CA GLY A 373 16.14 -3.68 17.03
C GLY A 373 14.63 -3.45 17.06
N GLY A 374 14.19 -2.20 17.12
CA GLY A 374 12.78 -1.84 17.07
C GLY A 374 12.10 -2.24 15.76
N LEU A 375 12.80 -2.00 14.64
CA LEU A 375 12.29 -2.36 13.31
C LEU A 375 12.15 -3.87 13.14
N ASN A 376 13.10 -4.66 13.62
CA ASN A 376 13.05 -6.13 13.54
C ASN A 376 11.80 -6.69 14.19
N GLY A 377 11.46 -6.25 15.40
CA GLY A 377 10.26 -6.68 16.10
C GLY A 377 8.99 -6.35 15.32
N PHE A 378 8.87 -5.11 14.83
CA PHE A 378 7.73 -4.64 14.06
C PHE A 378 7.59 -5.38 12.71
N VAL A 379 8.68 -5.46 11.94
CA VAL A 379 8.68 -6.07 10.59
C VAL A 379 8.40 -7.57 10.66
N SER A 380 9.06 -8.28 11.61
CA SER A 380 8.86 -9.71 11.80
C SER A 380 7.44 -10.01 12.31
N GLY A 381 6.93 -9.20 13.25
CA GLY A 381 5.55 -9.32 13.73
C GLY A 381 4.52 -9.09 12.63
N THR A 382 4.72 -8.06 11.81
CA THR A 382 3.83 -7.78 10.67
C THR A 382 3.87 -8.89 9.63
N LEU A 383 5.06 -9.42 9.31
CA LEU A 383 5.20 -10.55 8.39
C LEU A 383 4.52 -11.81 8.94
N PHE A 384 4.71 -12.11 10.21
CA PHE A 384 4.06 -13.25 10.87
C PHE A 384 2.53 -13.14 10.80
N ILE A 385 1.97 -11.99 11.18
CA ILE A 385 0.53 -11.74 11.12
C ILE A 385 0.04 -11.84 9.68
N GLY A 386 0.76 -11.26 8.72
CA GLY A 386 0.42 -11.30 7.30
C GLY A 386 0.37 -12.72 6.74
N ILE A 387 1.35 -13.55 7.03
CA ILE A 387 1.39 -14.96 6.63
C ILE A 387 0.26 -15.73 7.31
N PHE A 388 0.08 -15.55 8.62
CA PHE A 388 -0.95 -16.26 9.39
C PHE A 388 -2.37 -15.97 8.89
N LEU A 389 -2.71 -14.69 8.69
CA LEU A 389 -4.00 -14.29 8.11
C LEU A 389 -4.17 -14.83 6.69
N SER A 390 -3.12 -14.81 5.89
CA SER A 390 -3.16 -15.33 4.51
C SER A 390 -3.41 -16.83 4.49
N ILE A 391 -2.85 -17.59 5.41
CA ILE A 391 -3.13 -19.03 5.56
C ILE A 391 -4.60 -19.24 5.93
N ILE A 392 -5.14 -18.47 6.88
CA ILE A 392 -6.56 -18.57 7.28
C ILE A 392 -7.48 -18.28 6.09
N PHE A 393 -7.25 -17.18 5.37
CA PHE A 393 -8.05 -16.83 4.20
C PHE A 393 -7.90 -17.86 3.06
N MET A 394 -6.70 -18.42 2.88
CA MET A 394 -6.45 -19.46 1.89
C MET A 394 -7.23 -20.74 2.25
N ILE A 395 -7.20 -21.17 3.52
CA ILE A 395 -8.00 -22.32 3.99
C ILE A 395 -9.49 -22.06 3.75
N GLY A 396 -9.98 -20.87 4.09
CA GLY A 396 -11.36 -20.46 3.79
C GLY A 396 -11.69 -20.55 2.30
N THR A 397 -10.80 -20.04 1.46
CA THR A 397 -10.92 -20.11 -0.01
C THR A 397 -10.99 -21.57 -0.49
N VAL A 398 -10.07 -22.43 -0.02
CA VAL A 398 -10.02 -23.85 -0.38
C VAL A 398 -11.31 -24.57 0.05
N LEU A 399 -11.79 -24.34 1.27
CA LEU A 399 -13.03 -24.95 1.77
C LEU A 399 -14.24 -24.53 0.94
N VAL A 400 -14.40 -23.24 0.65
CA VAL A 400 -15.52 -22.76 -0.18
C VAL A 400 -15.44 -23.36 -1.58
N ILE A 401 -14.27 -23.41 -2.19
CA ILE A 401 -14.05 -24.04 -3.49
C ILE A 401 -14.40 -25.53 -3.46
N TYR A 402 -13.89 -26.27 -2.48
CA TYR A 402 -14.07 -27.71 -2.34
C TYR A 402 -15.54 -28.09 -2.17
N TYR A 403 -16.21 -27.54 -1.17
CA TYR A 403 -17.63 -27.83 -0.93
C TYR A 403 -18.51 -27.44 -2.11
N LYS A 404 -18.18 -26.32 -2.75
CA LYS A 404 -18.89 -25.90 -3.94
C LYS A 404 -18.74 -26.87 -5.10
N GLN A 405 -17.53 -27.34 -5.37
CA GLN A 405 -17.30 -28.31 -6.45
C GLN A 405 -17.99 -29.64 -6.21
N ILE A 406 -18.01 -30.12 -4.96
CA ILE A 406 -18.73 -31.34 -4.62
C ILE A 406 -20.22 -31.16 -4.86
N SER A 407 -20.83 -30.10 -4.31
CA SER A 407 -22.27 -29.83 -4.50
C SER A 407 -22.65 -29.71 -5.97
N GLU A 408 -21.84 -28.99 -6.76
CA GLU A 408 -22.06 -28.85 -8.20
C GLU A 408 -21.86 -30.17 -8.94
N GLY A 409 -20.92 -31.03 -8.50
CA GLY A 409 -20.66 -32.31 -9.10
C GLY A 409 -21.89 -33.23 -9.05
N TYR A 410 -22.58 -33.33 -7.91
CA TYR A 410 -23.80 -34.12 -7.77
C TYR A 410 -24.94 -33.56 -8.62
N GLU A 411 -25.16 -32.27 -8.67
CA GLU A 411 -26.20 -31.66 -9.50
C GLU A 411 -25.92 -31.80 -11.00
N ASP A 412 -24.70 -31.67 -11.41
CA ASP A 412 -24.32 -31.79 -12.82
C ASP A 412 -24.42 -33.25 -13.30
N ARG A 413 -24.19 -34.22 -12.43
CA ARG A 413 -24.36 -35.66 -12.76
C ARG A 413 -25.73 -35.95 -13.34
N GLU A 414 -26.80 -35.51 -12.67
CA GLU A 414 -28.16 -35.74 -13.14
C GLU A 414 -28.41 -35.07 -14.52
N ARG A 415 -27.90 -33.87 -14.70
CA ARG A 415 -28.04 -33.10 -15.97
C ARG A 415 -27.28 -33.76 -17.12
N PHE A 416 -26.10 -34.32 -16.85
CA PHE A 416 -25.29 -34.95 -17.88
C PHE A 416 -25.89 -36.27 -18.33
N VAL A 417 -26.50 -37.05 -17.42
CA VAL A 417 -27.27 -38.22 -17.77
C VAL A 417 -28.42 -37.86 -18.74
N ILE A 418 -29.09 -36.75 -18.49
CA ILE A 418 -30.17 -36.26 -19.39
C ILE A 418 -29.59 -35.85 -20.75
N LEU A 419 -28.48 -35.14 -20.80
CA LEU A 419 -27.83 -34.69 -22.04
C LEU A 419 -27.33 -35.89 -22.89
N GLN A 420 -26.80 -36.93 -22.28
CA GLN A 420 -26.42 -38.16 -22.97
C GLN A 420 -27.64 -38.89 -23.57
N LYS A 421 -28.76 -38.94 -22.82
CA LYS A 421 -30.02 -39.52 -23.33
C LYS A 421 -30.59 -38.79 -24.54
N ILE A 422 -30.27 -37.49 -24.73
CA ILE A 422 -30.70 -36.68 -25.86
C ILE A 422 -29.71 -36.79 -27.05
N GLY A 423 -28.62 -37.60 -26.92
CA GLY A 423 -27.67 -37.89 -28.01
C GLY A 423 -26.42 -37.04 -28.05
N LEU A 424 -26.03 -36.35 -26.97
CA LEU A 424 -24.73 -35.69 -26.90
C LEU A 424 -23.62 -36.75 -26.71
N ASP A 425 -22.57 -36.65 -27.54
CA ASP A 425 -21.37 -37.45 -27.42
C ASP A 425 -20.60 -37.14 -26.14
N ASP A 426 -20.01 -38.14 -25.54
CA ASP A 426 -19.22 -38.06 -24.29
C ASP A 426 -18.08 -37.02 -24.38
N GLN A 427 -17.44 -36.87 -25.54
CA GLN A 427 -16.38 -35.88 -25.75
C GLN A 427 -16.92 -34.45 -25.71
N GLN A 428 -18.09 -34.22 -26.27
CA GLN A 428 -18.75 -32.90 -26.25
C GLN A 428 -19.18 -32.52 -24.84
N VAL A 429 -19.73 -33.50 -24.09
CA VAL A 429 -20.08 -33.36 -22.67
C VAL A 429 -18.83 -32.97 -21.85
N LYS A 430 -17.74 -33.76 -21.95
CA LYS A 430 -16.48 -33.48 -21.23
C LYS A 430 -15.89 -32.11 -21.56
N LYS A 431 -15.93 -31.69 -22.82
CA LYS A 431 -15.45 -30.38 -23.29
C LYS A 431 -16.28 -29.23 -22.70
N THR A 432 -17.60 -29.40 -22.67
CA THR A 432 -18.54 -28.43 -22.11
C THR A 432 -18.34 -28.26 -20.60
N ILE A 433 -18.22 -29.39 -19.87
CA ILE A 433 -17.92 -29.39 -18.45
C ILE A 433 -16.62 -28.62 -18.16
N ARG A 434 -15.55 -29.00 -18.86
CA ARG A 434 -14.24 -28.38 -18.64
C ARG A 434 -14.27 -26.86 -18.83
N LYS A 435 -14.97 -26.39 -19.86
CA LYS A 435 -15.12 -24.94 -20.15
C LYS A 435 -15.88 -24.24 -19.02
N GLN A 436 -16.97 -24.83 -18.54
CA GLN A 436 -17.79 -24.26 -17.47
C GLN A 436 -17.03 -24.22 -16.15
N VAL A 437 -16.39 -25.31 -15.76
CA VAL A 437 -15.60 -25.39 -14.52
C VAL A 437 -14.46 -24.40 -14.54
N LEU A 438 -13.73 -24.27 -15.65
CA LEU A 438 -12.67 -23.27 -15.80
C LEU A 438 -13.23 -21.84 -15.65
N THR A 439 -14.35 -21.51 -16.30
CA THR A 439 -14.93 -20.17 -16.21
C THR A 439 -15.33 -19.82 -14.78
N VAL A 440 -16.02 -20.72 -14.11
CA VAL A 440 -16.47 -20.53 -12.72
C VAL A 440 -15.31 -20.38 -11.77
N PHE A 441 -14.20 -21.08 -12.04
CA PHE A 441 -13.03 -21.10 -11.17
C PHE A 441 -12.12 -19.87 -11.34
N PHE A 442 -11.85 -19.50 -12.58
CA PHE A 442 -10.92 -18.41 -12.86
C PHE A 442 -11.57 -17.02 -12.79
N LEU A 443 -12.90 -16.91 -12.87
CA LEU A 443 -13.58 -15.63 -12.74
C LEU A 443 -13.31 -14.94 -11.38
N PRO A 444 -13.46 -15.61 -10.22
CA PRO A 444 -13.08 -15.01 -8.93
C PRO A 444 -11.61 -14.58 -8.85
N LEU A 445 -10.71 -15.36 -9.44
CA LEU A 445 -9.28 -15.08 -9.47
C LEU A 445 -8.97 -13.82 -10.27
N ILE A 446 -9.62 -13.62 -11.44
CA ILE A 446 -9.50 -12.39 -12.24
C ILE A 446 -9.95 -11.19 -11.41
N PHE A 447 -11.07 -11.29 -10.69
CA PHE A 447 -11.52 -10.23 -9.79
C PHE A 447 -10.50 -9.96 -8.68
N ALA A 448 -9.92 -11.00 -8.08
CA ALA A 448 -8.92 -10.83 -7.03
C ALA A 448 -7.67 -10.07 -7.51
N PHE A 449 -7.14 -10.42 -8.68
CA PHE A 449 -6.02 -9.69 -9.28
C PHE A 449 -6.40 -8.25 -9.68
N THR A 450 -7.62 -8.06 -10.18
CA THR A 450 -8.12 -6.71 -10.51
C THR A 450 -8.23 -5.86 -9.24
N HIS A 451 -8.78 -6.40 -8.15
CA HIS A 451 -8.85 -5.70 -6.87
C HIS A 451 -7.46 -5.33 -6.36
N LEU A 452 -6.49 -6.25 -6.43
CA LEU A 452 -5.11 -5.96 -6.04
C LEU A 452 -4.49 -4.86 -6.91
N ALA A 453 -4.71 -4.89 -8.24
CA ALA A 453 -4.16 -3.88 -9.15
C ALA A 453 -4.63 -2.46 -8.79
N PHE A 454 -5.91 -2.29 -8.45
CA PHE A 454 -6.44 -1.00 -7.99
C PHE A 454 -6.02 -0.65 -6.57
N ALA A 455 -5.93 -1.64 -5.67
CA ALA A 455 -5.48 -1.44 -4.29
C ALA A 455 -3.98 -1.14 -4.20
N TYR A 456 -3.16 -1.55 -5.18
CA TYR A 456 -1.70 -1.42 -5.18
C TYR A 456 -1.22 0.00 -4.87
N HIS A 457 -1.84 1.01 -5.49
CA HIS A 457 -1.49 2.41 -5.25
C HIS A 457 -1.66 2.78 -3.77
N MET A 458 -2.80 2.43 -3.17
CA MET A 458 -3.10 2.74 -1.78
C MET A 458 -2.23 1.93 -0.81
N ILE A 459 -1.97 0.65 -1.09
CA ILE A 459 -1.03 -0.19 -0.33
C ILE A 459 0.36 0.44 -0.37
N SER A 460 0.81 0.91 -1.55
CA SER A 460 2.12 1.55 -1.69
C SER A 460 2.26 2.82 -0.86
N LEU A 461 1.19 3.60 -0.72
CA LEU A 461 1.16 4.78 0.16
C LEU A 461 1.24 4.38 1.64
N ILE A 462 0.49 3.34 2.04
CA ILE A 462 0.49 2.85 3.43
C ILE A 462 1.85 2.28 3.81
N VAL A 463 2.44 1.45 2.95
CA VAL A 463 3.76 0.83 3.17
C VAL A 463 4.87 1.90 3.21
N ARG A 464 4.69 3.01 2.48
CA ARG A 464 5.59 4.16 2.54
C ARG A 464 5.62 4.83 3.93
N LEU A 465 4.52 4.86 4.67
CA LEU A 465 4.49 5.37 6.06
C LEU A 465 5.43 4.60 6.98
N ILE A 466 5.72 3.36 6.64
CA ILE A 466 6.66 2.49 7.37
C ILE A 466 8.08 2.63 6.79
N GLY A 467 8.29 3.56 5.85
CA GLY A 467 9.60 3.91 5.30
C GLY A 467 10.08 3.06 4.13
N VAL A 468 9.23 2.25 3.53
CA VAL A 468 9.55 1.55 2.26
C VAL A 468 9.38 2.54 1.10
N LEU A 469 10.49 3.10 0.64
CA LEU A 469 10.50 4.20 -0.34
C LEU A 469 10.74 3.76 -1.77
N ASN A 470 11.13 2.50 -1.99
CA ASN A 470 11.48 1.95 -3.31
C ASN A 470 10.24 1.34 -4.00
N PRO A 471 9.65 2.01 -5.01
CA PRO A 471 8.48 1.49 -5.71
C PRO A 471 8.81 0.25 -6.56
N ASP A 472 10.04 0.14 -7.08
CA ASP A 472 10.44 -0.98 -7.92
C ASP A 472 10.54 -2.27 -7.10
N LEU A 473 11.09 -2.18 -5.88
CA LEU A 473 11.11 -3.28 -4.93
C LEU A 473 9.70 -3.78 -4.63
N MET A 474 8.77 -2.87 -4.35
CA MET A 474 7.40 -3.22 -4.06
C MET A 474 6.69 -3.88 -5.24
N LEU A 475 6.97 -3.40 -6.47
CA LEU A 475 6.43 -4.02 -7.69
C LEU A 475 6.93 -5.46 -7.85
N VAL A 476 8.24 -5.70 -7.67
CA VAL A 476 8.84 -7.03 -7.75
C VAL A 476 8.22 -7.96 -6.71
N VAL A 477 8.10 -7.53 -5.46
CA VAL A 477 7.45 -8.31 -4.38
C VAL A 477 6.01 -8.65 -4.76
N THR A 478 5.26 -7.68 -5.30
CA THR A 478 3.87 -7.89 -5.73
C THR A 478 3.78 -8.96 -6.81
N ILE A 479 4.64 -8.91 -7.82
CA ILE A 479 4.68 -9.91 -8.91
C ILE A 479 5.00 -11.30 -8.36
N ILE A 480 5.98 -11.42 -7.45
CA ILE A 480 6.34 -12.69 -6.82
C ILE A 480 5.16 -13.26 -6.02
N VAL A 481 4.52 -12.43 -5.19
CA VAL A 481 3.35 -12.85 -4.38
C VAL A 481 2.20 -13.30 -5.29
N CYS A 482 1.90 -12.55 -6.35
CA CYS A 482 0.89 -12.93 -7.35
C CYS A 482 1.22 -14.28 -8.01
N GLY A 483 2.47 -14.51 -8.37
CA GLY A 483 2.91 -15.78 -8.97
C GLY A 483 2.75 -16.96 -8.01
N VAL A 484 3.20 -16.82 -6.77
CA VAL A 484 3.07 -17.86 -5.73
C VAL A 484 1.60 -18.16 -5.45
N PHE A 485 0.77 -17.11 -5.29
CA PHE A 485 -0.67 -17.28 -5.08
C PHE A 485 -1.35 -17.95 -6.26
N PHE A 486 -1.02 -17.57 -7.50
CA PHE A 486 -1.55 -18.19 -8.71
C PHE A 486 -1.24 -19.70 -8.76
N LEU A 487 0.01 -20.06 -8.47
CA LEU A 487 0.42 -21.48 -8.45
C LEU A 487 -0.31 -22.26 -7.36
N ALA A 488 -0.44 -21.71 -6.15
CA ALA A 488 -1.20 -22.33 -5.08
C ALA A 488 -2.70 -22.50 -5.46
N TYR A 489 -3.30 -21.48 -6.06
CA TYR A 489 -4.68 -21.52 -6.52
C TYR A 489 -4.91 -22.58 -7.61
N VAL A 490 -4.00 -22.67 -8.59
CA VAL A 490 -4.05 -23.70 -9.64
C VAL A 490 -3.87 -25.10 -9.06
N LEU A 491 -3.02 -25.28 -8.05
CA LEU A 491 -2.87 -26.55 -7.35
C LEU A 491 -4.19 -26.98 -6.68
N VAL A 492 -4.82 -26.06 -5.94
CA VAL A 492 -6.14 -26.28 -5.32
C VAL A 492 -7.18 -26.66 -6.38
N PHE A 493 -7.19 -25.95 -7.51
CA PHE A 493 -8.05 -26.27 -8.65
C PHE A 493 -7.80 -27.68 -9.18
N ALA A 494 -6.55 -28.06 -9.39
CA ALA A 494 -6.21 -29.38 -9.92
C ALA A 494 -6.67 -30.51 -8.99
N LEU A 495 -6.49 -30.33 -7.67
CA LEU A 495 -6.91 -31.32 -6.66
C LEU A 495 -8.43 -31.44 -6.58
N THR A 496 -9.14 -30.31 -6.48
CA THR A 496 -10.59 -30.28 -6.35
C THR A 496 -11.30 -30.71 -7.65
N SER A 497 -10.73 -30.40 -8.81
CA SER A 497 -11.25 -30.84 -10.12
C SER A 497 -11.16 -32.36 -10.34
N ARG A 498 -10.22 -33.06 -9.66
CA ARG A 498 -10.20 -34.54 -9.67
C ARG A 498 -11.42 -35.12 -8.95
N SER A 499 -11.74 -34.58 -7.78
CA SER A 499 -12.92 -34.97 -6.99
C SER A 499 -14.22 -34.76 -7.76
N TYR A 500 -14.37 -33.57 -8.39
CA TYR A 500 -15.51 -33.26 -9.24
C TYR A 500 -15.68 -34.27 -10.40
N ARG A 501 -14.59 -34.55 -11.14
CA ARG A 501 -14.63 -35.51 -12.26
C ARG A 501 -15.06 -36.88 -11.81
N ARG A 502 -14.59 -37.38 -10.66
CA ARG A 502 -14.96 -38.64 -10.10
C ARG A 502 -16.46 -38.76 -9.79
N ILE A 503 -17.05 -37.68 -9.28
CA ILE A 503 -18.51 -37.61 -8.98
C ILE A 503 -19.35 -37.64 -10.26
N VAL A 504 -18.93 -36.89 -11.28
CA VAL A 504 -19.68 -36.74 -12.54
C VAL A 504 -19.54 -37.99 -13.45
N SER A 505 -18.42 -38.75 -13.33
CA SER A 505 -18.17 -39.96 -14.14
C SER A 505 -18.73 -41.23 -13.53
N MET A 506 -19.26 -41.19 -12.32
CA MET A 506 -20.03 -42.28 -11.69
C MET A 506 -21.50 -42.18 -12.11
#